data_b38416688fbe698c936b09418fdb5c30
#
_entry.id   b38416688fbe698c936b09418fdb5c30
#
_cell.length_a   1.000
_cell.length_b   1.000
_cell.length_c   1.000
_cell.angle_alpha   90.00
_cell.angle_beta   90.00
_cell.angle_gamma   90.00
#
_symmetry.space_group_name_H-M   'P 1'
#
loop_
_entity.id
_entity.type
_entity.pdbx_description
1 polymer ?
#
loop_
_entity_poly.entity_id
_entity_poly.type
_entity_poly.pdbx_seq_one_letter_code
_entity_poly.pdbx_strand_id
1 'polypeptide(L)'
;IGPSTTLNFYVLAQSLRHLLRVGDEIVVTNQDHEANIGCWRRLSEHGIVIREWRVGKADGELDLNDLDALITDKTRIVCATLCSNIVGTHNDMAEIVEMAHRVGALVVADGVSYAPHVIPDVKTLGVDFYAYSTYKTFGTHQGVLWGSSEAMKKTEAQGHFFNEEKSRYRLNPTGPQHAQIAALAGITEYFDQLHQHHFGESALSLHQRARQTFDLVGEHEAKLANILLDYLKDREGIRILGQDHAVPGERASTIAFHARAMPSNHIAEQLSHSKIGVGAGDFYALRCVEALGMDPADGVVRVSMVHYNTAAEVTKLVETIDSILPGK
;
A
#
# COMPACT_ATOMS: atom_id res chain seq x y z
N ILE A 1 13.33 -8.31 8.89
CA ILE A 1 13.04 -6.90 9.25
C ILE A 1 14.23 -6.07 8.84
N GLY A 2 13.97 -4.98 8.11
CA GLY A 2 14.98 -4.06 7.62
C GLY A 2 14.63 -2.60 7.94
N PRO A 3 15.51 -1.64 7.59
CA PRO A 3 15.35 -0.24 7.97
C PRO A 3 14.17 0.46 7.25
N SER A 4 13.69 -0.09 6.14
CA SER A 4 12.49 0.40 5.44
C SER A 4 11.99 -0.67 4.47
N THR A 5 10.71 -0.57 4.07
CA THR A 5 10.13 -1.43 3.02
C THR A 5 10.83 -1.23 1.68
N THR A 6 11.20 0.00 1.34
CA THR A 6 11.97 0.29 0.12
C THR A 6 13.26 -0.50 0.06
N LEU A 7 14.08 -0.47 1.13
CA LEU A 7 15.33 -1.24 1.17
C LEU A 7 15.09 -2.74 1.16
N ASN A 8 14.02 -3.21 1.81
CA ASN A 8 13.65 -4.62 1.76
C ASN A 8 13.35 -5.09 0.33
N PHE A 9 12.62 -4.29 -0.46
CA PHE A 9 12.37 -4.61 -1.87
C PHE A 9 13.66 -4.60 -2.72
N TYR A 10 14.58 -3.66 -2.47
CA TYR A 10 15.89 -3.67 -3.16
C TYR A 10 16.71 -4.91 -2.83
N VAL A 11 16.74 -5.32 -1.55
CA VAL A 11 17.40 -6.55 -1.11
C VAL A 11 16.73 -7.77 -1.75
N LEU A 12 15.39 -7.81 -1.79
CA LEU A 12 14.64 -8.90 -2.41
C LEU A 12 14.92 -8.98 -3.92
N ALA A 13 14.85 -7.86 -4.63
CA ALA A 13 15.13 -7.83 -6.05
C ALA A 13 16.55 -8.33 -6.38
N GLN A 14 17.54 -7.92 -5.58
CA GLN A 14 18.91 -8.42 -5.72
C GLN A 14 18.99 -9.93 -5.43
N SER A 15 18.28 -10.42 -4.42
CA SER A 15 18.30 -11.82 -4.03
C SER A 15 17.62 -12.76 -5.02
N LEU A 16 16.71 -12.25 -5.83
CA LEU A 16 15.99 -13.01 -6.87
C LEU A 16 16.60 -12.85 -8.27
N ARG A 17 17.56 -11.93 -8.45
CA ARG A 17 18.14 -11.62 -9.75
C ARG A 17 18.72 -12.83 -10.48
N HIS A 18 19.33 -13.78 -9.76
CA HIS A 18 19.94 -14.99 -10.33
C HIS A 18 18.92 -15.92 -11.01
N LEU A 19 17.63 -15.81 -10.67
CA LEU A 19 16.55 -16.57 -11.32
C LEU A 19 16.17 -16.02 -12.69
N LEU A 20 16.60 -14.78 -13.00
CA LEU A 20 16.19 -14.04 -14.18
C LEU A 20 17.24 -14.13 -15.29
N ARG A 21 16.78 -14.31 -16.51
CA ARG A 21 17.60 -14.34 -17.74
C ARG A 21 17.21 -13.19 -18.66
N VAL A 22 18.10 -12.80 -19.55
CA VAL A 22 17.80 -11.82 -20.62
C VAL A 22 16.53 -12.25 -21.36
N GLY A 23 15.56 -11.36 -21.46
CA GLY A 23 14.28 -11.60 -22.10
C GLY A 23 13.18 -12.16 -21.17
N ASP A 24 13.50 -12.53 -19.93
CA ASP A 24 12.45 -12.78 -18.91
C ASP A 24 11.70 -11.49 -18.57
N GLU A 25 10.46 -11.62 -18.13
CA GLU A 25 9.55 -10.51 -17.92
C GLU A 25 9.19 -10.35 -16.44
N ILE A 26 9.10 -9.09 -16.03
CA ILE A 26 8.54 -8.69 -14.72
C ILE A 26 7.36 -7.77 -15.00
N VAL A 27 6.19 -8.11 -14.44
CA VAL A 27 5.02 -7.23 -14.45
C VAL A 27 5.09 -6.32 -13.23
N VAL A 28 4.96 -5.02 -13.45
CA VAL A 28 4.84 -4.00 -12.40
C VAL A 28 3.64 -3.11 -12.73
N THR A 29 3.06 -2.44 -11.74
CA THR A 29 1.96 -1.50 -12.03
C THR A 29 2.47 -0.07 -12.14
N ASN A 30 1.64 0.83 -12.68
CA ASN A 30 1.82 2.26 -12.50
C ASN A 30 0.92 2.83 -11.39
N GLN A 31 0.19 1.98 -10.67
CA GLN A 31 -0.59 2.36 -9.48
C GLN A 31 0.28 2.43 -8.22
N ASP A 32 1.38 1.68 -8.20
CA ASP A 32 2.23 1.46 -7.04
C ASP A 32 3.01 2.70 -6.61
N HIS A 33 3.31 2.73 -5.31
CA HIS A 33 4.39 3.54 -4.77
C HIS A 33 5.74 3.13 -5.37
N GLU A 34 6.62 4.10 -5.68
CA GLU A 34 7.93 3.84 -6.33
C GLU A 34 8.82 2.85 -5.54
N ALA A 35 8.60 2.71 -4.23
CA ALA A 35 9.33 1.72 -3.41
C ALA A 35 9.15 0.28 -3.89
N ASN A 36 7.93 -0.10 -4.34
CA ASN A 36 7.67 -1.45 -4.81
C ASN A 36 8.13 -1.68 -6.26
N ILE A 37 8.13 -0.67 -7.10
CA ILE A 37 8.37 -0.86 -8.54
C ILE A 37 9.76 -0.42 -9.00
N GLY A 38 10.38 0.54 -8.32
CA GLY A 38 11.65 1.13 -8.75
C GLY A 38 12.80 0.12 -8.78
N CYS A 39 12.89 -0.77 -7.78
CA CYS A 39 13.94 -1.79 -7.73
C CYS A 39 13.82 -2.80 -8.88
N TRP A 40 12.61 -3.20 -9.26
CA TRP A 40 12.36 -4.14 -10.36
C TRP A 40 12.63 -3.50 -11.72
N ARG A 41 12.21 -2.25 -11.92
CA ARG A 41 12.44 -1.51 -13.15
C ARG A 41 13.93 -1.36 -13.49
N ARG A 42 14.80 -1.24 -12.48
CA ARG A 42 16.26 -1.21 -12.67
C ARG A 42 16.82 -2.50 -13.25
N LEU A 43 16.14 -3.63 -13.11
CA LEU A 43 16.58 -4.89 -13.70
C LEU A 43 16.55 -4.89 -15.23
N SER A 44 15.90 -3.91 -15.86
CA SER A 44 15.97 -3.69 -17.31
C SER A 44 17.42 -3.45 -17.81
N GLU A 45 18.29 -2.90 -16.96
CA GLU A 45 19.72 -2.74 -17.25
C GLU A 45 20.44 -4.09 -17.44
N HIS A 46 19.83 -5.19 -16.98
CA HIS A 46 20.29 -6.55 -17.12
C HIS A 46 19.54 -7.34 -18.21
N GLY A 47 18.81 -6.65 -19.08
CA GLY A 47 18.06 -7.27 -20.18
C GLY A 47 16.73 -7.90 -19.79
N ILE A 48 16.22 -7.60 -18.59
CA ILE A 48 14.90 -8.02 -18.17
C ILE A 48 13.85 -7.07 -18.77
N VAL A 49 12.76 -7.63 -19.27
CA VAL A 49 11.67 -6.87 -19.87
C VAL A 49 10.68 -6.45 -18.78
N ILE A 50 10.45 -5.16 -18.65
CA ILE A 50 9.46 -4.63 -17.71
C ILE A 50 8.13 -4.45 -18.45
N ARG A 51 7.12 -5.19 -18.02
CA ARG A 51 5.73 -5.07 -18.47
C ARG A 51 4.97 -4.18 -17.50
N GLU A 52 4.38 -3.10 -17.99
CA GLU A 52 3.63 -2.17 -17.14
C GLU A 52 2.13 -2.44 -17.24
N TRP A 53 1.54 -2.91 -16.14
CA TRP A 53 0.10 -3.00 -15.95
C TRP A 53 -0.45 -1.64 -15.53
N ARG A 54 -1.31 -1.08 -16.37
CA ARG A 54 -1.72 0.32 -16.29
C ARG A 54 -3.09 0.48 -15.67
N VAL A 55 -3.24 1.50 -14.85
CA VAL A 55 -4.54 1.92 -14.31
C VAL A 55 -5.44 2.53 -15.39
N GLY A 56 -6.74 2.37 -15.23
CA GLY A 56 -7.75 3.14 -15.95
C GLY A 56 -7.59 4.64 -15.66
N LYS A 57 -7.62 5.47 -16.71
CA LYS A 57 -7.45 6.92 -16.56
C LYS A 57 -8.60 7.56 -15.78
N ALA A 58 -9.80 7.00 -15.84
CA ALA A 58 -11.00 7.57 -15.22
C ALA A 58 -10.99 7.39 -13.70
N ASP A 59 -10.70 6.20 -13.25
CA ASP A 59 -10.90 5.69 -11.89
C ASP A 59 -9.62 5.32 -11.15
N GLY A 60 -8.52 5.08 -11.88
CA GLY A 60 -7.26 4.64 -11.29
C GLY A 60 -7.24 3.16 -10.89
N GLU A 61 -8.23 2.39 -11.32
CA GLU A 61 -8.33 0.97 -11.05
C GLU A 61 -7.45 0.14 -11.98
N LEU A 62 -7.04 -1.04 -11.52
CA LEU A 62 -6.30 -2.03 -12.30
C LEU A 62 -7.27 -3.10 -12.81
N ASP A 63 -7.43 -3.21 -14.15
CA ASP A 63 -8.28 -4.25 -14.76
C ASP A 63 -7.51 -5.58 -14.84
N LEU A 64 -8.07 -6.63 -14.25
CA LEU A 64 -7.50 -7.98 -14.28
C LEU A 64 -7.41 -8.57 -15.70
N ASN A 65 -8.29 -8.17 -16.61
CA ASN A 65 -8.19 -8.58 -18.01
C ASN A 65 -6.91 -8.03 -18.68
N ASP A 66 -6.50 -6.82 -18.31
CA ASP A 66 -5.22 -6.25 -18.79
C ASP A 66 -4.03 -7.03 -18.23
N LEU A 67 -4.11 -7.47 -16.96
CA LEU A 67 -3.08 -8.33 -16.38
C LEU A 67 -3.00 -9.67 -17.10
N ASP A 68 -4.12 -10.32 -17.39
CA ASP A 68 -4.17 -11.60 -18.12
C ASP A 68 -3.51 -11.47 -19.51
N ALA A 69 -3.74 -10.35 -20.19
CA ALA A 69 -3.12 -10.05 -21.49
C ALA A 69 -1.61 -9.75 -21.40
N LEU A 70 -1.12 -9.29 -20.25
CA LEU A 70 0.28 -8.98 -20.02
C LEU A 70 1.12 -10.19 -19.62
N ILE A 71 0.53 -11.15 -18.89
CA ILE A 71 1.22 -12.35 -18.41
C ILE A 71 1.52 -13.28 -19.58
N THR A 72 2.79 -13.73 -19.67
CA THR A 72 3.26 -14.68 -20.68
C THR A 72 4.03 -15.83 -20.02
N ASP A 73 4.45 -16.81 -20.83
CA ASP A 73 5.36 -17.90 -20.41
C ASP A 73 6.74 -17.42 -19.98
N LYS A 74 7.10 -16.16 -20.27
CA LYS A 74 8.34 -15.51 -19.84
C LYS A 74 8.20 -14.70 -18.56
N THR A 75 6.99 -14.49 -18.06
CA THR A 75 6.77 -13.77 -16.83
C THR A 75 7.33 -14.56 -15.64
N ARG A 76 8.18 -13.92 -14.84
CA ARG A 76 8.82 -14.52 -13.67
C ARG A 76 8.38 -13.92 -12.34
N ILE A 77 8.02 -12.65 -12.37
CA ILE A 77 7.62 -11.91 -11.17
C ILE A 77 6.45 -10.98 -11.54
N VAL A 78 5.44 -10.92 -10.67
CA VAL A 78 4.37 -9.93 -10.70
C VAL A 78 4.45 -9.14 -9.40
N CYS A 79 4.60 -7.82 -9.51
CA CYS A 79 4.66 -6.91 -8.36
C CYS A 79 3.42 -6.02 -8.38
N ALA A 80 2.64 -6.04 -7.29
CA ALA A 80 1.44 -5.21 -7.17
C ALA A 80 1.21 -4.77 -5.73
N THR A 81 0.57 -3.60 -5.55
CA THR A 81 0.12 -3.16 -4.23
C THR A 81 -1.22 -3.81 -3.87
N LEU A 82 -1.43 -4.11 -2.58
CA LEU A 82 -2.75 -4.49 -2.08
C LEU A 82 -3.70 -3.30 -1.98
N CYS A 83 -3.15 -2.10 -1.73
CA CYS A 83 -3.92 -0.89 -1.58
C CYS A 83 -3.14 0.28 -2.16
N SER A 84 -3.73 0.97 -3.11
CA SER A 84 -3.13 2.18 -3.68
C SER A 84 -3.04 3.29 -2.63
N ASN A 85 -1.85 3.88 -2.51
CA ASN A 85 -1.65 5.03 -1.63
C ASN A 85 -2.17 6.37 -2.20
N ILE A 86 -2.73 6.35 -3.40
CA ILE A 86 -3.41 7.50 -4.05
C ILE A 86 -4.92 7.26 -4.08
N VAL A 87 -5.38 6.25 -4.82
CA VAL A 87 -6.82 6.03 -5.03
C VAL A 87 -7.51 5.28 -3.88
N GLY A 88 -6.73 4.65 -3.00
CA GLY A 88 -7.24 3.97 -1.81
C GLY A 88 -7.86 2.59 -2.06
N THR A 89 -8.06 2.19 -3.30
CA THR A 89 -8.69 0.91 -3.68
C THR A 89 -7.84 -0.28 -3.24
N HIS A 90 -8.51 -1.35 -2.80
CA HIS A 90 -7.90 -2.65 -2.57
C HIS A 90 -7.92 -3.46 -3.86
N ASN A 91 -6.75 -3.94 -4.29
CA ASN A 91 -6.65 -4.82 -5.46
C ASN A 91 -6.91 -6.28 -5.08
N ASP A 92 -7.57 -7.03 -5.96
CA ASP A 92 -7.84 -8.46 -5.76
C ASP A 92 -6.55 -9.28 -5.88
N MET A 93 -5.81 -9.35 -4.77
CA MET A 93 -4.53 -10.04 -4.74
C MET A 93 -4.68 -11.56 -4.93
N ALA A 94 -5.81 -12.14 -4.58
CA ALA A 94 -6.03 -13.58 -4.76
C ALA A 94 -6.10 -13.95 -6.25
N GLU A 95 -6.84 -13.17 -7.04
CA GLU A 95 -6.90 -13.34 -8.50
C GLU A 95 -5.54 -13.05 -9.17
N ILE A 96 -4.83 -12.00 -8.73
CA ILE A 96 -3.47 -11.69 -9.21
C ILE A 96 -2.53 -12.89 -8.98
N VAL A 97 -2.58 -13.48 -7.80
CA VAL A 97 -1.78 -14.66 -7.44
C VAL A 97 -2.13 -15.85 -8.33
N GLU A 98 -3.42 -16.14 -8.51
CA GLU A 98 -3.86 -17.23 -9.36
C GLU A 98 -3.35 -17.07 -10.80
N MET A 99 -3.49 -15.87 -11.38
CA MET A 99 -3.00 -15.57 -12.73
C MET A 99 -1.49 -15.73 -12.84
N ALA A 100 -0.71 -15.19 -11.89
CA ALA A 100 0.74 -15.28 -11.90
C ALA A 100 1.24 -16.73 -11.72
N HIS A 101 0.64 -17.47 -10.79
CA HIS A 101 1.03 -18.86 -10.51
C HIS A 101 0.73 -19.81 -11.65
N ARG A 102 -0.27 -19.53 -12.51
CA ARG A 102 -0.53 -20.34 -13.72
C ARG A 102 0.68 -20.46 -14.65
N VAL A 103 1.55 -19.44 -14.69
CA VAL A 103 2.79 -19.44 -15.48
C VAL A 103 4.05 -19.64 -14.64
N GLY A 104 3.91 -19.92 -13.33
CA GLY A 104 5.01 -20.15 -12.41
C GLY A 104 5.74 -18.87 -11.97
N ALA A 105 5.14 -17.70 -12.18
CA ALA A 105 5.67 -16.42 -11.73
C ALA A 105 5.48 -16.25 -10.21
N LEU A 106 6.44 -15.59 -9.55
CA LEU A 106 6.34 -15.18 -8.13
C LEU A 106 5.53 -13.90 -7.99
N VAL A 107 4.77 -13.78 -6.90
CA VAL A 107 4.02 -12.57 -6.56
C VAL A 107 4.66 -11.85 -5.39
N VAL A 108 4.99 -10.57 -5.61
CA VAL A 108 5.51 -9.65 -4.59
C VAL A 108 4.44 -8.59 -4.30
N ALA A 109 3.92 -8.62 -3.09
CA ALA A 109 2.80 -7.80 -2.67
C ALA A 109 3.26 -6.66 -1.74
N ASP A 110 2.93 -5.42 -2.11
CA ASP A 110 3.11 -4.25 -1.26
C ASP A 110 1.85 -4.03 -0.41
N GLY A 111 1.96 -4.28 0.89
CA GLY A 111 0.91 -4.07 1.87
C GLY A 111 1.05 -2.79 2.68
N VAL A 112 1.94 -1.87 2.29
CA VAL A 112 2.26 -0.68 3.10
C VAL A 112 1.05 0.22 3.36
N SER A 113 0.19 0.40 2.36
CA SER A 113 -1.05 1.18 2.51
C SER A 113 -2.26 0.32 2.88
N TYR A 114 -2.12 -0.99 2.90
CA TYR A 114 -3.16 -1.96 3.29
C TYR A 114 -3.14 -2.28 4.79
N ALA A 115 -1.94 -2.54 5.33
CA ALA A 115 -1.76 -3.03 6.70
C ALA A 115 -2.34 -2.13 7.82
N PRO A 116 -2.44 -0.78 7.68
CA PRO A 116 -3.11 0.05 8.68
C PRO A 116 -4.62 -0.18 8.80
N HIS A 117 -5.26 -0.66 7.74
CA HIS A 117 -6.70 -0.71 7.55
C HIS A 117 -7.27 -2.13 7.61
N VAL A 118 -6.47 -3.12 7.20
CA VAL A 118 -6.89 -4.54 7.15
C VAL A 118 -5.75 -5.42 7.65
N ILE A 119 -6.06 -6.40 8.50
CA ILE A 119 -5.06 -7.39 8.90
C ILE A 119 -4.80 -8.36 7.74
N PRO A 120 -3.57 -8.45 7.21
CA PRO A 120 -3.29 -9.35 6.11
C PRO A 120 -3.23 -10.80 6.55
N ASP A 121 -3.92 -11.68 5.83
CA ASP A 121 -3.70 -13.13 5.93
C ASP A 121 -2.88 -13.59 4.72
N VAL A 122 -1.57 -13.46 4.83
CA VAL A 122 -0.62 -13.76 3.73
C VAL A 122 -0.69 -15.20 3.23
N LYS A 123 -1.17 -16.13 4.06
CA LYS A 123 -1.36 -17.53 3.64
C LYS A 123 -2.59 -17.69 2.77
N THR A 124 -3.69 -17.04 3.16
CA THR A 124 -4.92 -17.05 2.38
C THR A 124 -4.77 -16.27 1.08
N LEU A 125 -4.01 -15.15 1.10
CA LEU A 125 -3.69 -14.40 -0.10
C LEU A 125 -2.82 -15.19 -1.10
N GLY A 126 -2.05 -16.17 -0.62
CA GLY A 126 -1.22 -17.02 -1.48
C GLY A 126 0.01 -16.34 -2.06
N VAL A 127 0.34 -15.12 -1.64
CA VAL A 127 1.50 -14.36 -2.12
C VAL A 127 2.83 -15.04 -1.77
N ASP A 128 3.84 -14.87 -2.60
CA ASP A 128 5.18 -15.39 -2.34
C ASP A 128 5.96 -14.49 -1.38
N PHE A 129 5.84 -13.18 -1.56
CA PHE A 129 6.42 -12.16 -0.70
C PHE A 129 5.41 -11.07 -0.38
N TYR A 130 5.41 -10.61 0.88
CA TYR A 130 4.58 -9.52 1.36
C TYR A 130 5.43 -8.55 2.18
N ALA A 131 5.30 -7.25 1.94
CA ALA A 131 6.03 -6.27 2.72
C ALA A 131 5.14 -5.13 3.20
N TYR A 132 5.47 -4.58 4.38
CA TYR A 132 4.82 -3.39 4.91
C TYR A 132 5.76 -2.58 5.80
N SER A 133 5.35 -1.35 6.12
CA SER A 133 6.09 -0.43 6.98
C SER A 133 5.43 -0.34 8.35
N THR A 134 6.16 -0.67 9.40
CA THR A 134 5.62 -0.73 10.77
C THR A 134 5.23 0.64 11.33
N TYR A 135 5.85 1.74 10.86
CA TYR A 135 5.44 3.09 11.25
C TYR A 135 4.04 3.49 10.76
N LYS A 136 3.53 2.82 9.72
CA LYS A 136 2.14 2.99 9.28
C LYS A 136 1.15 2.17 10.10
N THR A 137 1.65 1.20 10.86
CA THR A 137 0.88 0.40 11.82
C THR A 137 1.23 0.75 13.27
N PHE A 138 1.53 2.03 13.51
CA PHE A 138 1.77 2.63 14.83
C PHE A 138 3.06 2.16 15.53
N GLY A 139 3.99 1.56 14.79
CA GLY A 139 5.29 1.11 15.27
C GLY A 139 6.44 2.06 14.95
N THR A 140 7.66 1.56 15.13
CA THR A 140 8.90 2.25 14.78
C THR A 140 9.13 2.27 13.28
N HIS A 141 10.07 3.09 12.80
CA HIS A 141 10.42 3.17 11.38
C HIS A 141 11.24 1.95 10.93
N GLN A 142 10.54 0.87 10.63
CA GLN A 142 11.09 -0.39 10.12
C GLN A 142 10.23 -0.89 8.96
N GLY A 143 10.83 -1.71 8.08
CA GLY A 143 10.12 -2.48 7.08
C GLY A 143 10.10 -3.96 7.45
N VAL A 144 8.96 -4.60 7.33
CA VAL A 144 8.82 -6.05 7.44
C VAL A 144 8.67 -6.62 6.04
N LEU A 145 9.45 -7.65 5.73
CA LEU A 145 9.31 -8.47 4.54
C LEU A 145 9.08 -9.91 5.00
N TRP A 146 7.93 -10.43 4.65
CA TRP A 146 7.57 -11.83 4.81
C TRP A 146 7.78 -12.56 3.47
N GLY A 147 8.20 -13.81 3.52
CA GLY A 147 8.25 -14.69 2.36
C GLY A 147 7.76 -16.08 2.73
N SER A 148 7.02 -16.73 1.83
CA SER A 148 6.64 -18.12 1.98
C SER A 148 7.90 -19.00 2.07
N SER A 149 7.81 -20.15 2.75
CA SER A 149 8.96 -21.03 2.88
C SER A 149 9.53 -21.48 1.52
N GLU A 150 8.66 -21.67 0.54
CA GLU A 150 9.08 -22.08 -0.81
C GLU A 150 9.71 -20.91 -1.59
N ALA A 151 9.17 -19.72 -1.48
CA ALA A 151 9.74 -18.52 -2.10
C ALA A 151 11.10 -18.16 -1.48
N MET A 152 11.21 -18.28 -0.15
CA MET A 152 12.48 -18.02 0.56
C MET A 152 13.61 -18.97 0.14
N LYS A 153 13.32 -20.22 -0.22
CA LYS A 153 14.33 -21.16 -0.76
C LYS A 153 14.91 -20.70 -2.10
N LYS A 154 14.15 -19.92 -2.86
CA LYS A 154 14.54 -19.39 -4.16
C LYS A 154 15.44 -18.14 -4.06
N THR A 155 15.57 -17.52 -2.90
CA THR A 155 16.38 -16.31 -2.72
C THR A 155 17.88 -16.65 -2.54
N GLU A 156 18.77 -15.84 -3.10
CA GLU A 156 20.19 -15.86 -2.72
C GLU A 156 20.43 -15.10 -1.41
N ALA A 157 21.39 -15.57 -0.62
CA ALA A 157 21.80 -14.89 0.58
C ALA A 157 22.42 -13.52 0.28
N GLN A 158 21.94 -12.49 0.97
CA GLN A 158 22.43 -11.10 0.83
C GLN A 158 23.28 -10.67 2.04
N GLY A 159 23.49 -11.58 3.01
CA GLY A 159 24.33 -11.37 4.17
C GLY A 159 25.80 -11.68 3.91
N HIS A 160 26.59 -11.70 4.99
CA HIS A 160 27.98 -12.10 4.92
C HIS A 160 28.10 -13.58 4.52
N PHE A 161 29.07 -13.92 3.68
CA PHE A 161 29.27 -15.27 3.13
C PHE A 161 29.32 -16.37 4.20
N PHE A 162 29.88 -16.09 5.37
CA PHE A 162 29.97 -17.06 6.49
C PHE A 162 28.64 -17.30 7.22
N ASN A 163 27.58 -16.60 6.84
CA ASN A 163 26.21 -16.76 7.33
C ASN A 163 25.24 -17.27 6.24
N GLU A 164 25.73 -17.63 5.07
CA GLU A 164 24.91 -17.98 3.90
C GLU A 164 23.93 -19.13 4.19
N GLU A 165 24.39 -20.15 4.94
CA GLU A 165 23.56 -21.29 5.33
C GLU A 165 22.50 -20.98 6.41
N LYS A 166 22.55 -19.81 7.02
CA LYS A 166 21.66 -19.43 8.11
C LYS A 166 20.45 -18.66 7.58
N SER A 167 19.30 -19.29 7.47
CA SER A 167 18.07 -18.72 6.92
C SER A 167 17.70 -17.35 7.52
N ARG A 168 17.92 -17.14 8.82
CA ARG A 168 17.64 -15.88 9.53
C ARG A 168 18.46 -14.68 9.03
N TYR A 169 19.60 -14.91 8.36
CA TYR A 169 20.46 -13.85 7.81
C TYR A 169 20.33 -13.69 6.30
N ARG A 170 19.55 -14.54 5.64
CA ARG A 170 19.47 -14.61 4.18
C ARG A 170 19.18 -13.27 3.53
N LEU A 171 18.19 -12.53 4.03
CA LEU A 171 17.81 -11.19 3.52
C LEU A 171 18.19 -10.06 4.49
N ASN A 172 19.13 -10.30 5.40
CA ASN A 172 19.62 -9.29 6.35
C ASN A 172 21.11 -9.03 6.09
N PRO A 173 21.45 -8.06 5.23
CA PRO A 173 22.84 -7.76 4.87
C PRO A 173 23.71 -7.32 6.05
N THR A 174 23.11 -6.78 7.09
CA THR A 174 23.81 -6.22 8.26
C THR A 174 23.06 -6.53 9.55
N GLY A 175 23.66 -6.20 10.69
CA GLY A 175 23.04 -6.36 12.00
C GLY A 175 21.79 -5.48 12.14
N PRO A 176 20.68 -6.03 12.67
CA PRO A 176 19.42 -5.31 12.80
C PRO A 176 19.44 -4.34 13.99
N GLN A 177 18.51 -3.37 13.95
CA GLN A 177 18.29 -2.46 15.08
C GLN A 177 17.40 -3.11 16.14
N HIS A 178 18.01 -3.87 17.04
CA HIS A 178 17.33 -4.72 18.02
C HIS A 178 16.28 -3.97 18.86
N ALA A 179 16.60 -2.75 19.34
CA ALA A 179 15.68 -1.96 20.14
C ALA A 179 14.39 -1.60 19.39
N GLN A 180 14.52 -1.18 18.13
CA GLN A 180 13.36 -0.85 17.29
C GLN A 180 12.53 -2.08 16.94
N ILE A 181 13.20 -3.23 16.71
CA ILE A 181 12.52 -4.50 16.45
C ILE A 181 11.76 -4.96 17.70
N ALA A 182 12.36 -4.88 18.87
CA ALA A 182 11.70 -5.25 20.12
C ALA A 182 10.46 -4.40 20.39
N ALA A 183 10.49 -3.11 20.03
CA ALA A 183 9.36 -2.21 20.17
C ALA A 183 8.13 -2.59 19.29
N LEU A 184 8.31 -3.43 18.25
CA LEU A 184 7.19 -3.88 17.40
C LEU A 184 6.17 -4.75 18.15
N ALA A 185 6.55 -5.35 19.30
CA ALA A 185 5.61 -6.06 20.16
C ALA A 185 4.45 -5.13 20.61
N GLY A 186 4.74 -3.84 20.81
CA GLY A 186 3.75 -2.83 21.17
C GLY A 186 2.62 -2.65 20.16
N ILE A 187 2.86 -2.95 18.86
CA ILE A 187 1.78 -2.93 17.84
C ILE A 187 0.73 -4.00 18.18
N THR A 188 1.20 -5.21 18.47
CA THR A 188 0.31 -6.32 18.82
C THR A 188 -0.46 -6.05 20.12
N GLU A 189 0.25 -5.53 21.13
CA GLU A 189 -0.34 -5.15 22.41
C GLU A 189 -1.40 -4.05 22.24
N TYR A 190 -1.15 -3.06 21.40
CA TYR A 190 -2.07 -1.98 21.10
C TYR A 190 -3.39 -2.51 20.52
N PHE A 191 -3.33 -3.35 19.50
CA PHE A 191 -4.55 -3.92 18.89
C PHE A 191 -5.25 -4.92 19.81
N ASP A 192 -4.52 -5.62 20.67
CA ASP A 192 -5.10 -6.50 21.67
C ASP A 192 -5.85 -5.71 22.76
N GLN A 193 -5.31 -4.56 23.18
CA GLN A 193 -5.98 -3.64 24.09
C GLN A 193 -7.24 -3.03 23.46
N LEU A 194 -7.21 -2.66 22.18
CA LEU A 194 -8.40 -2.21 21.45
C LEU A 194 -9.47 -3.31 21.42
N HIS A 195 -9.08 -4.54 21.13
CA HIS A 195 -10.01 -5.67 21.19
C HIS A 195 -10.65 -5.80 22.59
N GLN A 196 -9.83 -5.81 23.62
CA GLN A 196 -10.31 -5.93 25.00
C GLN A 196 -11.26 -4.78 25.39
N HIS A 197 -10.97 -3.56 24.93
CA HIS A 197 -11.83 -2.40 25.18
C HIS A 197 -13.23 -2.56 24.57
N HIS A 198 -13.33 -3.07 23.34
CA HIS A 198 -14.60 -3.15 22.61
C HIS A 198 -15.36 -4.46 22.82
N PHE A 199 -14.67 -5.57 23.07
CA PHE A 199 -15.24 -6.91 23.11
C PHE A 199 -15.09 -7.61 24.48
N GLY A 200 -14.29 -7.02 25.41
CA GLY A 200 -13.99 -7.62 26.70
C GLY A 200 -12.94 -8.75 26.62
N GLU A 201 -12.82 -9.50 27.73
CA GLU A 201 -11.94 -10.66 27.76
C GLU A 201 -12.45 -11.77 26.84
N SER A 202 -11.54 -12.43 26.14
CA SER A 202 -11.88 -13.41 25.11
C SER A 202 -10.91 -14.58 25.12
N ALA A 203 -11.44 -15.80 24.94
CA ALA A 203 -10.65 -17.01 24.72
C ALA A 203 -10.15 -17.19 23.26
N LEU A 204 -10.48 -16.24 22.37
CA LEU A 204 -10.05 -16.26 20.99
C LEU A 204 -8.53 -16.16 20.86
N SER A 205 -7.97 -16.74 19.80
CA SER A 205 -6.57 -16.56 19.45
C SER A 205 -6.27 -15.08 19.12
N LEU A 206 -5.01 -14.69 19.24
CA LEU A 206 -4.57 -13.33 18.89
C LEU A 206 -5.00 -12.93 17.47
N HIS A 207 -4.88 -13.84 16.50
CA HIS A 207 -5.30 -13.60 15.12
C HIS A 207 -6.80 -13.35 15.00
N GLN A 208 -7.64 -14.12 15.69
CA GLN A 208 -9.10 -13.91 15.68
C GLN A 208 -9.49 -12.59 16.33
N ARG A 209 -8.84 -12.22 17.45
CA ARG A 209 -9.08 -10.92 18.10
C ARG A 209 -8.66 -9.77 17.19
N ALA A 210 -7.51 -9.89 16.54
CA ALA A 210 -7.06 -8.88 15.59
C ALA A 210 -8.04 -8.74 14.41
N ARG A 211 -8.56 -9.83 13.85
CA ARG A 211 -9.59 -9.77 12.79
C ARG A 211 -10.83 -9.02 13.25
N GLN A 212 -11.40 -9.35 14.41
CA GLN A 212 -12.56 -8.64 14.95
C GLN A 212 -12.29 -7.14 15.14
N THR A 213 -11.09 -6.80 15.61
CA THR A 213 -10.69 -5.39 15.77
C THR A 213 -10.61 -4.68 14.42
N PHE A 214 -10.00 -5.30 13.41
CA PHE A 214 -9.88 -4.69 12.08
C PHE A 214 -11.21 -4.64 11.33
N ASP A 215 -12.14 -5.57 11.54
CA ASP A 215 -13.50 -5.49 11.02
C ASP A 215 -14.22 -4.23 11.57
N LEU A 216 -14.11 -3.99 12.90
CA LEU A 216 -14.64 -2.79 13.53
C LEU A 216 -13.97 -1.50 13.02
N VAL A 217 -12.65 -1.53 12.86
CA VAL A 217 -11.88 -0.43 12.28
C VAL A 217 -12.36 -0.10 10.87
N GLY A 218 -12.49 -1.10 10.01
CA GLY A 218 -12.94 -0.94 8.62
C GLY A 218 -14.34 -0.34 8.52
N GLU A 219 -15.28 -0.79 9.37
CA GLU A 219 -16.62 -0.20 9.43
C GLU A 219 -16.60 1.29 9.86
N HIS A 220 -15.77 1.63 10.84
CA HIS A 220 -15.63 3.00 11.29
C HIS A 220 -15.00 3.89 10.22
N GLU A 221 -13.90 3.44 9.64
CA GLU A 221 -13.18 4.19 8.61
C GLU A 221 -14.01 4.40 7.35
N ALA A 222 -14.80 3.40 6.93
CA ALA A 222 -15.72 3.55 5.79
C ALA A 222 -16.79 4.63 6.07
N LYS A 223 -17.32 4.72 7.30
CA LYS A 223 -18.26 5.78 7.70
C LYS A 223 -17.60 7.16 7.61
N LEU A 224 -16.36 7.30 8.09
CA LEU A 224 -15.62 8.56 8.00
C LEU A 224 -15.34 8.94 6.55
N ALA A 225 -14.88 7.98 5.74
CA ALA A 225 -14.58 8.19 4.33
C ALA A 225 -15.82 8.67 3.56
N ASN A 226 -16.98 8.07 3.81
CA ASN A 226 -18.23 8.45 3.13
C ASN A 226 -18.68 9.88 3.45
N ILE A 227 -18.45 10.40 4.65
CA ILE A 227 -18.75 11.82 4.97
C ILE A 227 -18.00 12.75 4.00
N LEU A 228 -16.72 12.48 3.75
CA LEU A 228 -15.90 13.30 2.84
C LEU A 228 -16.25 13.03 1.38
N LEU A 229 -16.40 11.76 0.98
CA LEU A 229 -16.70 11.37 -0.40
C LEU A 229 -18.06 11.93 -0.85
N ASP A 230 -19.09 11.84 0.00
CA ASP A 230 -20.41 12.39 -0.28
C ASP A 230 -20.37 13.90 -0.52
N TYR A 231 -19.56 14.62 0.24
CA TYR A 231 -19.35 16.05 0.02
C TYR A 231 -18.60 16.33 -1.30
N LEU A 232 -17.50 15.60 -1.56
CA LEU A 232 -16.64 15.90 -2.72
C LEU A 232 -17.32 15.59 -4.05
N LYS A 233 -18.14 14.53 -4.14
CA LYS A 233 -18.81 14.14 -5.39
C LYS A 233 -19.87 15.15 -5.85
N ASP A 234 -20.45 15.91 -4.91
CA ASP A 234 -21.46 16.91 -5.21
C ASP A 234 -20.86 18.28 -5.56
N ARG A 235 -19.53 18.42 -5.55
CA ARG A 235 -18.84 19.70 -5.80
C ARG A 235 -18.35 19.82 -7.23
N GLU A 236 -18.84 20.83 -7.94
CA GLU A 236 -18.34 21.16 -9.28
C GLU A 236 -16.84 21.55 -9.24
N GLY A 237 -16.08 21.07 -10.21
CA GLY A 237 -14.65 21.37 -10.32
C GLY A 237 -13.76 20.53 -9.41
N ILE A 238 -14.30 19.63 -8.59
CA ILE A 238 -13.55 18.61 -7.86
C ILE A 238 -13.60 17.29 -8.63
N ARG A 239 -12.44 16.65 -8.72
CA ARG A 239 -12.30 15.29 -9.22
C ARG A 239 -11.79 14.40 -8.10
N ILE A 240 -12.58 13.42 -7.67
CA ILE A 240 -12.15 12.33 -6.81
C ILE A 240 -11.28 11.38 -7.65
N LEU A 241 -10.19 10.87 -7.09
CA LEU A 241 -9.32 9.87 -7.71
C LEU A 241 -9.58 8.54 -7.02
N GLY A 242 -10.11 7.58 -7.76
CA GLY A 242 -10.59 6.30 -7.24
C GLY A 242 -12.11 6.29 -7.04
N GLN A 243 -12.59 5.32 -6.29
CA GLN A 243 -14.01 5.13 -6.00
C GLN A 243 -14.59 6.30 -5.19
N ASP A 244 -15.81 6.69 -5.48
CA ASP A 244 -16.53 7.82 -4.86
C ASP A 244 -17.39 7.41 -3.66
N HIS A 245 -17.29 6.17 -3.22
CA HIS A 245 -17.89 5.64 -1.99
C HIS A 245 -16.96 4.63 -1.32
N ALA A 246 -17.15 4.38 -0.04
CA ALA A 246 -16.35 3.46 0.73
C ALA A 246 -17.20 2.31 1.30
N VAL A 247 -16.74 1.08 0.98
CA VAL A 247 -17.24 -0.16 1.55
C VAL A 247 -16.11 -0.80 2.36
N PRO A 248 -16.37 -1.29 3.58
CA PRO A 248 -15.35 -1.98 4.36
C PRO A 248 -14.73 -3.14 3.58
N GLY A 249 -13.40 -3.20 3.54
CA GLY A 249 -12.66 -4.23 2.81
C GLY A 249 -12.41 -3.97 1.32
N GLU A 250 -13.06 -2.97 0.70
CA GLU A 250 -12.88 -2.65 -0.72
C GLU A 250 -11.94 -1.47 -0.96
N ARG A 251 -11.87 -0.55 0.01
CA ARG A 251 -10.94 0.57 -0.01
C ARG A 251 -10.52 1.02 1.39
N ALA A 252 -9.35 1.65 1.47
CA ALA A 252 -8.91 2.38 2.66
C ALA A 252 -9.57 3.77 2.75
N SER A 253 -9.55 4.35 3.95
CA SER A 253 -9.97 5.72 4.22
C SER A 253 -8.93 6.77 3.79
N THR A 254 -8.18 6.46 2.72
CA THR A 254 -7.28 7.37 2.02
C THR A 254 -7.99 7.88 0.76
N ILE A 255 -8.22 9.19 0.71
CA ILE A 255 -9.00 9.85 -0.36
C ILE A 255 -8.13 10.91 -1.00
N ALA A 256 -7.86 10.74 -2.29
CA ALA A 256 -7.19 11.74 -3.08
C ALA A 256 -8.20 12.48 -3.98
N PHE A 257 -8.03 13.79 -4.09
CA PHE A 257 -8.83 14.61 -4.99
C PHE A 257 -7.99 15.75 -5.58
N HIS A 258 -8.46 16.27 -6.68
CA HIS A 258 -7.93 17.47 -7.33
C HIS A 258 -9.06 18.51 -7.49
N ALA A 259 -8.77 19.76 -7.15
CA ALA A 259 -9.70 20.87 -7.32
C ALA A 259 -9.21 21.81 -8.43
N ARG A 260 -10.03 22.02 -9.47
CA ARG A 260 -9.65 22.87 -10.61
C ARG A 260 -9.40 24.34 -10.21
N ALA A 261 -10.07 24.80 -9.14
CA ALA A 261 -10.06 26.21 -8.74
C ALA A 261 -8.81 26.62 -7.94
N MET A 262 -8.05 25.67 -7.37
CA MET A 262 -6.95 25.97 -6.47
C MET A 262 -5.88 24.87 -6.51
N PRO A 263 -4.58 25.22 -6.56
CA PRO A 263 -3.50 24.24 -6.50
C PRO A 263 -3.54 23.40 -5.22
N SER A 264 -3.16 22.12 -5.34
CA SER A 264 -3.21 21.14 -4.26
C SER A 264 -2.42 21.57 -3.01
N ASN A 265 -1.23 22.11 -3.20
CA ASN A 265 -0.41 22.63 -2.10
C ASN A 265 -1.08 23.80 -1.39
N HIS A 266 -1.77 24.69 -2.11
CA HIS A 266 -2.46 25.83 -1.52
C HIS A 266 -3.65 25.38 -0.69
N ILE A 267 -4.41 24.36 -1.16
CA ILE A 267 -5.49 23.77 -0.35
C ILE A 267 -4.95 23.21 0.97
N ALA A 268 -3.86 22.45 0.90
CA ALA A 268 -3.23 21.87 2.10
C ALA A 268 -2.73 22.98 3.07
N GLU A 269 -2.16 24.05 2.55
CA GLU A 269 -1.75 25.22 3.34
C GLU A 269 -2.94 25.90 4.03
N GLN A 270 -4.01 26.18 3.31
CA GLN A 270 -5.23 26.79 3.88
C GLN A 270 -5.85 25.91 4.97
N LEU A 271 -5.93 24.61 4.76
CA LEU A 271 -6.41 23.66 5.77
C LEU A 271 -5.52 23.67 7.01
N SER A 272 -4.20 23.83 6.86
CA SER A 272 -3.26 23.88 7.98
C SER A 272 -3.49 25.08 8.90
N HIS A 273 -3.94 26.23 8.36
CA HIS A 273 -4.33 27.40 9.16
C HIS A 273 -5.51 27.10 10.09
N SER A 274 -6.37 26.15 9.70
CA SER A 274 -7.48 25.64 10.51
C SER A 274 -7.09 24.47 11.41
N LYS A 275 -5.77 24.17 11.52
CA LYS A 275 -5.21 23.03 12.27
C LYS A 275 -5.70 21.67 11.74
N ILE A 276 -5.88 21.57 10.44
CA ILE A 276 -6.21 20.33 9.75
C ILE A 276 -5.00 19.93 8.89
N GLY A 277 -4.40 18.78 9.20
CA GLY A 277 -3.25 18.26 8.47
C GLY A 277 -3.71 17.35 7.33
N VAL A 278 -3.43 17.75 6.08
CA VAL A 278 -3.57 16.91 4.89
C VAL A 278 -2.28 16.95 4.08
N GLY A 279 -2.07 15.97 3.22
CA GLY A 279 -0.94 15.99 2.31
C GLY A 279 -1.31 16.56 0.93
N ALA A 280 -0.31 17.08 0.21
CA ALA A 280 -0.42 17.43 -1.21
C ALA A 280 0.84 16.97 -1.96
N GLY A 281 0.68 16.58 -3.24
CA GLY A 281 1.77 16.12 -4.09
C GLY A 281 1.52 14.75 -4.73
N ASP A 282 2.60 14.08 -5.14
CA ASP A 282 2.57 12.77 -5.80
C ASP A 282 2.68 11.56 -4.85
N PHE A 283 3.06 11.77 -3.62
CA PHE A 283 3.21 10.75 -2.58
C PHE A 283 4.10 9.57 -2.98
N TYR A 284 5.14 9.81 -3.77
CA TYR A 284 6.01 8.78 -4.39
C TYR A 284 5.27 7.79 -5.30
N ALA A 285 4.08 8.15 -5.79
CA ALA A 285 3.31 7.43 -6.81
C ALA A 285 3.15 8.29 -8.07
N LEU A 286 4.22 8.94 -8.49
CA LEU A 286 4.28 9.86 -9.63
C LEU A 286 3.61 9.28 -10.87
N ARG A 287 3.89 8.01 -11.19
CA ARG A 287 3.32 7.32 -12.36
C ARG A 287 1.81 7.16 -12.29
N CYS A 288 1.27 6.96 -11.08
CA CYS A 288 -0.17 6.90 -10.87
C CYS A 288 -0.82 8.27 -11.11
N VAL A 289 -0.22 9.33 -10.56
CA VAL A 289 -0.69 10.71 -10.73
C VAL A 289 -0.67 11.11 -12.21
N GLU A 290 0.41 10.80 -12.94
CA GLU A 290 0.51 11.02 -14.40
C GLU A 290 -0.54 10.21 -15.18
N ALA A 291 -0.71 8.92 -14.85
CA ALA A 291 -1.67 8.04 -15.53
C ALA A 291 -3.11 8.52 -15.37
N LEU A 292 -3.44 9.10 -14.21
CA LEU A 292 -4.72 9.75 -13.94
C LEU A 292 -4.89 11.09 -14.68
N GLY A 293 -3.85 11.56 -15.36
CA GLY A 293 -3.84 12.79 -16.14
C GLY A 293 -3.76 14.06 -15.27
N MET A 294 -3.21 13.95 -14.07
CA MET A 294 -2.88 15.08 -13.21
C MET A 294 -1.49 15.59 -13.53
N ASP A 295 -1.26 16.89 -13.34
CA ASP A 295 0.07 17.47 -13.43
C ASP A 295 0.88 17.03 -12.19
N PRO A 296 2.01 16.32 -12.36
CA PRO A 296 2.83 15.89 -11.23
C PRO A 296 3.39 17.06 -10.40
N ALA A 297 3.56 18.24 -11.01
CA ALA A 297 4.04 19.42 -10.30
C ALA A 297 3.03 19.97 -9.28
N ASP A 298 1.73 19.76 -9.53
CA ASP A 298 0.64 20.08 -8.58
C ASP A 298 0.31 18.86 -7.70
N GLY A 299 0.33 17.67 -8.28
CA GLY A 299 -0.07 16.44 -7.61
C GLY A 299 -1.56 16.42 -7.26
N VAL A 300 -1.87 15.90 -6.08
CA VAL A 300 -3.24 15.77 -5.57
C VAL A 300 -3.30 16.16 -4.10
N VAL A 301 -4.45 16.59 -3.60
CA VAL A 301 -4.73 16.66 -2.17
C VAL A 301 -5.07 15.26 -1.68
N ARG A 302 -4.44 14.81 -0.59
CA ARG A 302 -4.74 13.50 -0.01
C ARG A 302 -5.11 13.63 1.47
N VAL A 303 -6.33 13.20 1.78
CA VAL A 303 -6.85 13.03 3.12
C VAL A 303 -6.69 11.56 3.51
N SER A 304 -6.11 11.28 4.67
CA SER A 304 -5.99 9.93 5.20
C SER A 304 -6.51 9.91 6.63
N MET A 305 -7.41 9.00 6.91
CA MET A 305 -8.03 8.81 8.21
C MET A 305 -7.74 7.41 8.73
N VAL A 306 -7.80 7.23 10.03
CA VAL A 306 -7.63 5.94 10.69
C VAL A 306 -8.63 5.85 11.86
N HIS A 307 -8.66 4.71 12.53
CA HIS A 307 -9.64 4.36 13.56
C HIS A 307 -9.77 5.35 14.73
N TYR A 308 -8.81 6.22 15.01
CA TYR A 308 -8.92 7.23 16.07
C TYR A 308 -9.43 8.59 15.57
N ASN A 309 -9.68 8.76 14.26
CA ASN A 309 -10.36 9.95 13.76
C ASN A 309 -11.86 9.89 14.07
N THR A 310 -12.48 11.05 14.16
CA THR A 310 -13.89 11.21 14.53
C THR A 310 -14.70 11.84 13.39
N ALA A 311 -16.00 11.56 13.36
CA ALA A 311 -16.92 12.21 12.41
C ALA A 311 -16.90 13.73 12.54
N ALA A 312 -16.73 14.28 13.76
CA ALA A 312 -16.64 15.72 13.99
C ALA A 312 -15.40 16.34 13.33
N GLU A 313 -14.26 15.63 13.32
CA GLU A 313 -13.04 16.08 12.62
C GLU A 313 -13.26 16.09 11.10
N VAL A 314 -13.92 15.07 10.56
CA VAL A 314 -14.23 15.01 9.12
C VAL A 314 -15.27 16.08 8.73
N THR A 315 -16.28 16.31 9.55
CA THR A 315 -17.23 17.41 9.34
C THR A 315 -16.52 18.77 9.32
N LYS A 316 -15.61 19.02 10.29
CA LYS A 316 -14.81 20.24 10.31
C LYS A 316 -13.93 20.36 9.04
N LEU A 317 -13.35 19.27 8.55
CA LEU A 317 -12.61 19.27 7.29
C LEU A 317 -13.50 19.69 6.12
N VAL A 318 -14.68 19.09 6.00
CA VAL A 318 -15.68 19.41 4.96
C VAL A 318 -16.06 20.89 5.00
N GLU A 319 -16.45 21.41 6.17
CA GLU A 319 -16.80 22.82 6.35
C GLU A 319 -15.64 23.76 5.98
N THR A 320 -14.41 23.37 6.31
CA THR A 320 -13.23 24.18 5.97
C THR A 320 -12.97 24.13 4.47
N ILE A 321 -13.04 22.97 3.80
CA ILE A 321 -12.91 22.88 2.34
C ILE A 321 -14.01 23.74 1.66
N ASP A 322 -15.24 23.70 2.16
CA ASP A 322 -16.35 24.52 1.65
C ASP A 322 -16.09 26.02 1.73
N SER A 323 -15.38 26.44 2.79
CA SER A 323 -15.06 27.87 3.01
C SER A 323 -13.88 28.37 2.15
N ILE A 324 -12.97 27.51 1.72
CA ILE A 324 -11.78 27.89 0.96
C ILE A 324 -11.91 27.68 -0.55
N LEU A 325 -12.76 26.75 -0.98
CA LEU A 325 -13.06 26.55 -2.40
C LEU A 325 -14.26 27.39 -2.81
N PRO A 326 -14.23 28.04 -3.99
CA PRO A 326 -15.36 28.83 -4.45
C PRO A 326 -16.64 27.99 -4.49
N GLY A 327 -17.73 28.57 -4.04
CA GLY A 327 -19.05 27.95 -4.05
C GLY A 327 -19.53 27.54 -5.46
N LYS A 328 -20.61 26.74 -5.49
CA LYS A 328 -21.27 26.31 -6.73
C LYS A 328 -21.54 27.47 -7.70
#